data_7128811c50eaa66bb943932249b3c9a9
#
_entry.id   7128811c50eaa66bb943932249b3c9a9
#
_cell.length_a   1.000
_cell.length_b   1.000
_cell.length_c   1.000
_cell.angle_alpha   90.00
_cell.angle_beta   90.00
_cell.angle_gamma   90.00
#
_symmetry.space_group_name_H-M   'P 1'
#
loop_
_entity.id
_entity.type
_entity.pdbx_description
1 polymer ?
#
loop_
_entity_poly.entity_id
_entity_poly.type
_entity_poly.pdbx_seq_one_letter_code
_entity_poly.pdbx_strand_id
1 'polypeptide(L)'
;CDALCAPGHKGLLGPQGSGILYLRNGDGIHDVFQGGSGADSLSPYMPDYLPDRLEPGTLSTPAIGALGASVEWLLRHDISAIEHREREFTRLMHALLREIPPIELFSEAESGITAFRVQGESSDETAARLDYTGICVRGGLHCAPLAHQTLATQDTGLVRLSCGAFNTKAQARAVARVLKAQLT
;
A
#
# COMPACT_ATOMS: atom_id res chain seq x y z
N CYS A 1 21.36 0.35 -2.42
CA CYS A 1 20.80 -0.02 -3.71
C CYS A 1 21.27 0.94 -4.79
N ASP A 2 21.19 0.53 -6.06
CA ASP A 2 21.62 1.35 -7.20
C ASP A 2 20.46 2.15 -7.79
N ALA A 3 19.25 1.57 -7.68
CA ALA A 3 18.00 2.24 -8.02
C ALA A 3 16.89 1.83 -7.07
N LEU A 4 15.96 2.74 -6.81
CA LEU A 4 14.76 2.46 -6.01
C LEU A 4 13.58 3.24 -6.59
N CYS A 5 12.48 2.53 -6.80
CA CYS A 5 11.19 3.13 -7.16
C CYS A 5 10.19 2.93 -6.02
N ALA A 6 9.51 3.99 -5.61
CA ALA A 6 8.48 3.90 -4.59
C ALA A 6 7.25 4.74 -4.96
N PRO A 7 6.02 4.19 -4.85
CA PRO A 7 4.81 4.95 -5.05
C PRO A 7 4.55 5.86 -3.85
N GLY A 8 4.19 7.11 -4.10
CA GLY A 8 3.96 8.11 -3.06
C GLY A 8 2.76 7.82 -2.16
N HIS A 9 1.71 7.19 -2.72
CA HIS A 9 0.43 6.95 -2.06
C HIS A 9 0.35 5.70 -1.16
N LYS A 10 1.50 5.06 -0.88
CA LYS A 10 1.58 3.91 0.02
C LYS A 10 2.35 4.29 1.30
N GLY A 11 3.43 3.60 1.63
CA GLY A 11 4.22 3.86 2.84
C GLY A 11 4.79 5.27 2.97
N LEU A 12 4.86 6.02 1.88
CA LEU A 12 5.27 7.44 1.91
C LEU A 12 4.15 8.41 2.28
N LEU A 13 2.91 7.95 2.48
CA LEU A 13 1.74 8.73 2.92
C LEU A 13 1.38 9.92 2.02
N GLY A 14 1.89 9.95 0.80
CA GLY A 14 1.64 11.00 -0.19
C GLY A 14 0.38 10.76 -1.03
N PRO A 15 0.06 11.66 -1.95
CA PRO A 15 -1.11 11.54 -2.82
C PRO A 15 -0.91 10.52 -3.93
N GLN A 16 -2.03 10.05 -4.49
CA GLN A 16 -2.02 9.24 -5.71
C GLN A 16 -1.41 10.03 -6.87
N GLY A 17 -0.80 9.31 -7.82
CA GLY A 17 -0.13 9.93 -8.97
C GLY A 17 1.24 10.52 -8.65
N SER A 18 1.73 10.37 -7.42
CA SER A 18 3.10 10.73 -7.04
C SER A 18 3.96 9.51 -6.76
N GLY A 19 5.27 9.67 -6.86
CA GLY A 19 6.25 8.63 -6.55
C GLY A 19 7.66 9.18 -6.61
N ILE A 20 8.61 8.35 -6.27
CA ILE A 20 10.04 8.67 -6.34
C ILE A 20 10.79 7.63 -7.16
N LEU A 21 11.77 8.09 -7.89
CA LEU A 21 12.83 7.29 -8.48
C LEU A 21 14.16 7.80 -7.92
N TYR A 22 14.83 6.95 -7.15
CA TYR A 22 16.20 7.19 -6.70
C TYR A 22 17.17 6.45 -7.61
N LEU A 23 18.22 7.12 -8.04
CA LEU A 23 19.33 6.55 -8.78
C LEU A 23 20.64 6.93 -8.09
N ARG A 24 21.48 5.94 -7.78
CA ARG A 24 22.81 6.19 -7.21
C ARG A 24 23.69 6.92 -8.23
N ASN A 25 23.72 6.40 -9.45
CA ASN A 25 24.36 7.00 -10.62
C ASN A 25 23.33 7.01 -11.75
N GLY A 26 23.09 8.16 -12.35
CA GLY A 26 22.18 8.29 -13.49
C GLY A 26 22.77 7.81 -14.81
N ASP A 27 24.03 7.38 -14.81
CA ASP A 27 24.75 6.95 -16.01
C ASP A 27 24.15 5.66 -16.58
N GLY A 28 23.96 5.62 -17.88
CA GLY A 28 23.42 4.44 -18.58
C GLY A 28 21.91 4.25 -18.48
N ILE A 29 21.16 5.13 -17.81
CA ILE A 29 19.70 5.13 -17.83
C ILE A 29 19.23 6.15 -18.87
N HIS A 30 18.50 5.66 -19.86
CA HIS A 30 17.95 6.46 -20.93
C HIS A 30 16.46 6.74 -20.71
N ASP A 31 15.98 7.82 -21.30
CA ASP A 31 14.56 8.14 -21.38
C ASP A 31 13.80 7.06 -22.17
N VAL A 32 12.71 6.59 -21.63
CA VAL A 32 11.77 5.66 -22.30
C VAL A 32 10.59 6.45 -22.87
N PHE A 33 10.19 7.50 -22.15
CA PHE A 33 9.14 8.42 -22.55
C PHE A 33 9.77 9.76 -22.90
N GLN A 34 9.30 10.36 -23.99
CA GLN A 34 9.75 11.66 -24.44
C GLN A 34 8.58 12.66 -24.46
N GLY A 35 8.86 13.91 -24.17
CA GLY A 35 7.87 14.97 -24.15
C GLY A 35 8.50 16.30 -23.77
N GLY A 36 7.77 17.40 -23.89
CA GLY A 36 8.27 18.71 -23.51
C GLY A 36 8.62 18.77 -22.03
N SER A 37 9.89 18.93 -21.69
CA SER A 37 10.38 19.10 -20.31
C SER A 37 10.34 20.58 -19.85
N GLY A 38 10.26 21.53 -20.80
CA GLY A 38 10.41 22.98 -20.52
C GLY A 38 11.86 23.43 -20.30
N ALA A 39 12.82 22.50 -20.32
CA ALA A 39 14.23 22.79 -20.06
C ALA A 39 14.93 23.40 -21.30
N ASP A 40 14.70 22.86 -22.51
CA ASP A 40 15.21 23.34 -23.75
C ASP A 40 14.14 23.28 -24.86
N SER A 41 13.54 24.41 -25.17
CA SER A 41 12.45 24.50 -26.15
C SER A 41 12.92 24.42 -27.62
N LEU A 42 14.21 24.48 -27.87
CA LEU A 42 14.77 24.38 -29.21
C LEU A 42 15.21 22.96 -29.57
N SER A 43 15.45 22.11 -28.55
CA SER A 43 15.85 20.73 -28.77
C SER A 43 14.62 19.83 -29.05
N PRO A 44 14.66 18.98 -30.08
CA PRO A 44 13.65 17.95 -30.30
C PRO A 44 13.86 16.72 -29.42
N TYR A 45 14.88 16.69 -28.57
CA TYR A 45 15.24 15.58 -27.70
C TYR A 45 15.10 15.95 -26.23
N MET A 46 14.96 14.95 -25.37
CA MET A 46 15.01 15.12 -23.91
C MET A 46 16.41 15.64 -23.51
N PRO A 47 16.50 16.42 -22.41
CA PRO A 47 17.80 16.86 -21.89
C PRO A 47 18.65 15.68 -21.42
N ASP A 48 19.98 15.84 -21.50
CA ASP A 48 20.92 14.79 -21.07
C ASP A 48 21.13 14.73 -19.54
N TYR A 49 20.60 15.69 -18.80
CA TYR A 49 20.79 15.79 -17.36
C TYR A 49 19.55 15.36 -16.56
N LEU A 50 19.76 14.88 -15.36
CA LEU A 50 18.70 14.54 -14.40
C LEU A 50 18.33 15.79 -13.57
N PRO A 51 17.06 15.88 -13.13
CA PRO A 51 15.98 14.91 -13.31
C PRO A 51 15.25 15.00 -14.65
N ASP A 52 15.43 16.08 -15.41
CA ASP A 52 14.63 16.46 -16.59
C ASP A 52 14.61 15.37 -17.66
N ARG A 53 15.74 14.65 -17.84
CA ARG A 53 15.81 13.53 -18.79
C ARG A 53 14.75 12.46 -18.59
N LEU A 54 14.31 12.22 -17.35
CA LEU A 54 13.36 11.17 -16.99
C LEU A 54 11.98 11.71 -16.60
N GLU A 55 11.75 13.01 -16.69
CA GLU A 55 10.52 13.68 -16.31
C GLU A 55 9.87 14.42 -17.50
N PRO A 56 9.33 13.69 -18.49
CA PRO A 56 8.67 14.30 -19.63
C PRO A 56 7.32 14.91 -19.25
N GLY A 57 7.01 16.06 -19.82
CA GLY A 57 5.74 16.76 -19.62
C GLY A 57 5.72 17.68 -18.41
N THR A 58 4.54 18.22 -18.13
CA THR A 58 4.33 19.10 -16.97
C THR A 58 4.14 18.29 -15.70
N LEU A 59 5.04 18.45 -14.75
CA LEU A 59 4.98 17.77 -13.47
C LEU A 59 3.81 18.26 -12.60
N SER A 60 3.22 17.35 -11.85
CA SER A 60 2.18 17.69 -10.86
C SER A 60 2.80 18.33 -9.62
N THR A 61 3.12 19.62 -9.69
CA THR A 61 3.71 20.38 -8.56
C THR A 61 2.90 20.23 -7.25
N PRO A 62 1.55 20.25 -7.27
CA PRO A 62 0.79 20.04 -6.04
C PRO A 62 1.00 18.65 -5.43
N ALA A 63 1.07 17.59 -6.26
CA ALA A 63 1.29 16.23 -5.78
C ALA A 63 2.71 16.05 -5.25
N ILE A 64 3.71 16.66 -5.89
CA ILE A 64 5.11 16.64 -5.46
C ILE A 64 5.25 17.39 -4.12
N GLY A 65 4.65 18.57 -3.99
CA GLY A 65 4.65 19.34 -2.75
C GLY A 65 4.00 18.59 -1.60
N ALA A 66 2.86 17.93 -1.85
CA ALA A 66 2.18 17.11 -0.84
C ALA A 66 3.00 15.87 -0.46
N LEU A 67 3.66 15.21 -1.43
CA LEU A 67 4.58 14.10 -1.16
C LEU A 67 5.77 14.57 -0.31
N GLY A 68 6.34 15.72 -0.62
CA GLY A 68 7.41 16.34 0.17
C GLY A 68 7.01 16.55 1.63
N ALA A 69 5.81 17.11 1.87
CA ALA A 69 5.28 17.31 3.21
C ALA A 69 5.07 16.00 3.98
N SER A 70 4.58 14.95 3.31
CA SER A 70 4.41 13.64 3.96
C SER A 70 5.73 12.95 4.27
N VAL A 71 6.73 13.04 3.40
CA VAL A 71 8.08 12.53 3.66
C VAL A 71 8.73 13.28 4.82
N GLU A 72 8.58 14.61 4.87
CA GLU A 72 9.06 15.41 5.98
C GLU A 72 8.40 15.04 7.31
N TRP A 73 7.09 14.75 7.30
CA TRP A 73 6.38 14.22 8.45
C TRP A 73 6.96 12.88 8.91
N LEU A 74 7.21 11.94 7.99
CA LEU A 74 7.81 10.64 8.29
C LEU A 74 9.22 10.79 8.90
N LEU A 75 10.03 11.71 8.38
CA LEU A 75 11.38 11.96 8.90
C LEU A 75 11.38 12.59 10.31
N ARG A 76 10.36 13.35 10.67
CA ARG A 76 10.18 13.91 12.02
C ARG A 76 9.61 12.88 13.00
N HIS A 77 8.98 11.83 12.52
CA HIS A 77 8.44 10.75 13.32
C HIS A 77 9.34 9.54 13.20
N ASP A 78 9.64 8.87 14.27
CA ASP A 78 10.47 7.67 14.24
C ASP A 78 9.80 6.57 13.40
N ILE A 79 10.36 6.29 12.23
CA ILE A 79 9.88 5.26 11.29
C ILE A 79 9.88 3.89 11.95
N SER A 80 10.86 3.60 12.79
CA SER A 80 10.93 2.33 13.53
C SER A 80 9.79 2.21 14.53
N ALA A 81 9.39 3.32 15.17
CA ALA A 81 8.23 3.32 16.05
C ALA A 81 6.91 3.16 15.29
N ILE A 82 6.80 3.68 14.05
CA ILE A 82 5.66 3.45 13.18
C ILE A 82 5.58 1.98 12.81
N GLU A 83 6.66 1.41 12.30
CA GLU A 83 6.76 -0.01 11.95
C GLU A 83 6.42 -0.91 13.13
N HIS A 84 6.95 -0.62 14.31
CA HIS A 84 6.64 -1.38 15.52
C HIS A 84 5.15 -1.36 15.86
N ARG A 85 4.47 -0.22 15.76
CA ARG A 85 3.01 -0.10 15.99
C ARG A 85 2.20 -0.87 14.96
N GLU A 86 2.59 -0.83 13.70
CA GLU A 86 1.94 -1.60 12.62
C GLU A 86 2.07 -3.10 12.87
N ARG A 87 3.25 -3.58 13.26
CA ARG A 87 3.46 -4.99 13.63
C ARG A 87 2.65 -5.39 14.86
N GLU A 88 2.61 -4.57 15.91
CA GLU A 88 1.80 -4.86 17.09
C GLU A 88 0.30 -4.90 16.77
N PHE A 89 -0.18 -4.01 15.88
CA PHE A 89 -1.55 -4.04 15.40
C PHE A 89 -1.85 -5.37 14.68
N THR A 90 -0.98 -5.77 13.75
CA THR A 90 -1.14 -6.99 12.97
C THR A 90 -1.09 -8.25 13.84
N ARG A 91 -0.15 -8.32 14.78
CA ARG A 91 -0.10 -9.42 15.77
C ARG A 91 -1.39 -9.53 16.59
N LEU A 92 -1.90 -8.41 17.08
CA LEU A 92 -3.16 -8.37 17.81
C LEU A 92 -4.31 -8.81 16.91
N MET A 93 -4.40 -8.32 15.68
CA MET A 93 -5.44 -8.70 14.73
C MET A 93 -5.41 -10.21 14.46
N HIS A 94 -4.23 -10.78 14.17
CA HIS A 94 -4.06 -12.23 13.98
C HIS A 94 -4.50 -13.03 15.19
N ALA A 95 -4.14 -12.61 16.42
CA ALA A 95 -4.55 -13.28 17.63
C ALA A 95 -6.09 -13.29 17.79
N LEU A 96 -6.72 -12.14 17.53
CA LEU A 96 -8.18 -12.01 17.65
C LEU A 96 -8.93 -12.80 16.57
N LEU A 97 -8.45 -12.80 15.32
CA LEU A 97 -9.11 -13.51 14.22
C LEU A 97 -8.98 -15.03 14.34
N ARG A 98 -7.90 -15.54 14.90
CA ARG A 98 -7.74 -16.99 15.18
C ARG A 98 -8.77 -17.55 16.15
N GLU A 99 -9.40 -16.70 16.97
CA GLU A 99 -10.46 -17.10 17.89
C GLU A 99 -11.85 -17.17 17.23
N ILE A 100 -11.95 -16.87 15.93
CA ILE A 100 -13.21 -16.89 15.17
C ILE A 100 -13.15 -18.06 14.19
N PRO A 101 -13.80 -19.21 14.47
CA PRO A 101 -13.59 -20.46 13.71
C PRO A 101 -13.74 -20.40 12.19
N PRO A 102 -14.68 -19.61 11.62
CA PRO A 102 -14.81 -19.52 10.17
C PRO A 102 -13.69 -18.74 9.48
N ILE A 103 -12.77 -18.10 10.22
CA ILE A 103 -11.70 -17.27 9.66
C ILE A 103 -10.43 -18.08 9.49
N GLU A 104 -9.89 -18.02 8.27
CA GLU A 104 -8.62 -18.60 7.89
C GLU A 104 -7.63 -17.49 7.51
N LEU A 105 -6.44 -17.49 8.09
CA LEU A 105 -5.40 -16.48 7.89
C LEU A 105 -4.39 -16.92 6.82
N PHE A 106 -4.02 -15.97 5.93
CA PHE A 106 -3.10 -16.18 4.80
C PHE A 106 -1.89 -15.24 4.81
N SER A 107 -1.67 -14.50 5.88
CA SER A 107 -0.52 -13.62 6.04
C SER A 107 0.23 -13.92 7.33
N GLU A 108 1.49 -13.48 7.37
CA GLU A 108 2.30 -13.53 8.60
C GLU A 108 1.96 -12.37 9.53
N ALA A 109 1.98 -12.62 10.83
CA ALA A 109 1.65 -11.61 11.83
C ALA A 109 2.64 -10.42 11.88
N GLU A 110 3.80 -10.58 11.27
CA GLU A 110 4.86 -9.56 11.19
C GLU A 110 4.79 -8.68 9.94
N SER A 111 3.86 -8.97 9.00
CA SER A 111 3.87 -8.37 7.67
C SER A 111 3.27 -6.96 7.58
N GLY A 112 2.66 -6.44 8.64
CA GLY A 112 1.87 -5.19 8.60
C GLY A 112 0.54 -5.31 7.84
N ILE A 113 0.22 -6.49 7.33
CA ILE A 113 -0.98 -6.80 6.55
C ILE A 113 -1.66 -8.03 7.15
N THR A 114 -2.98 -7.97 7.30
CA THR A 114 -3.79 -9.14 7.64
C THR A 114 -4.60 -9.55 6.42
N ALA A 115 -4.29 -10.70 5.85
CA ALA A 115 -5.05 -11.32 4.77
C ALA A 115 -5.78 -12.55 5.31
N PHE A 116 -7.09 -12.61 5.08
CA PHE A 116 -7.92 -13.69 5.60
C PHE A 116 -9.07 -14.02 4.66
N ARG A 117 -9.66 -15.18 4.87
CA ARG A 117 -10.88 -15.65 4.23
C ARG A 117 -11.88 -16.06 5.29
N VAL A 118 -13.17 -15.83 5.06
CA VAL A 118 -14.27 -16.43 5.80
C VAL A 118 -14.73 -17.67 5.04
N GLN A 119 -14.76 -18.82 5.68
CA GLN A 119 -15.19 -20.06 5.04
C GLN A 119 -16.65 -19.97 4.58
N GLY A 120 -16.88 -20.35 3.32
CA GLY A 120 -18.21 -20.32 2.72
C GLY A 120 -18.63 -18.97 2.14
N GLU A 121 -17.81 -17.93 2.24
CA GLU A 121 -18.06 -16.61 1.66
C GLU A 121 -16.97 -16.21 0.67
N SER A 122 -17.34 -15.41 -0.32
CA SER A 122 -16.36 -14.70 -1.16
C SER A 122 -15.75 -13.52 -0.39
N SER A 123 -14.57 -13.11 -0.81
CA SER A 123 -13.91 -11.93 -0.23
C SER A 123 -14.70 -10.63 -0.44
N ASP A 124 -15.45 -10.54 -1.54
CA ASP A 124 -16.25 -9.36 -1.85
C ASP A 124 -17.49 -9.27 -0.96
N GLU A 125 -18.16 -10.41 -0.67
CA GLU A 125 -19.27 -10.46 0.29
C GLU A 125 -18.81 -10.04 1.68
N THR A 126 -17.71 -10.60 2.14
CA THR A 126 -17.13 -10.24 3.45
C THR A 126 -16.72 -8.77 3.49
N ALA A 127 -16.08 -8.25 2.43
CA ALA A 127 -15.68 -6.84 2.36
C ALA A 127 -16.89 -5.90 2.36
N ALA A 128 -17.93 -6.19 1.58
CA ALA A 128 -19.17 -5.40 1.54
C ALA A 128 -19.88 -5.36 2.91
N ARG A 129 -19.91 -6.48 3.61
CA ARG A 129 -20.50 -6.60 4.94
C ARG A 129 -19.73 -5.76 5.99
N LEU A 130 -18.40 -5.74 5.91
CA LEU A 130 -17.56 -4.91 6.76
C LEU A 130 -17.72 -3.42 6.44
N ASP A 131 -17.79 -3.06 5.15
CA ASP A 131 -18.01 -1.69 4.70
C ASP A 131 -19.32 -1.10 5.23
N TYR A 132 -20.40 -1.89 5.24
CA TYR A 132 -21.68 -1.49 5.85
C TYR A 132 -21.58 -1.11 7.33
N THR A 133 -20.55 -1.61 8.03
CA THR A 133 -20.27 -1.26 9.44
C THR A 133 -19.21 -0.16 9.59
N GLY A 134 -18.78 0.46 8.48
CA GLY A 134 -17.76 1.51 8.46
C GLY A 134 -16.33 0.99 8.58
N ILE A 135 -16.09 -0.31 8.33
CA ILE A 135 -14.75 -0.91 8.35
C ILE A 135 -14.25 -1.04 6.92
N CYS A 136 -13.28 -0.20 6.55
CA CYS A 136 -12.67 -0.21 5.24
C CYS A 136 -11.63 -1.33 5.10
N VAL A 137 -11.92 -2.29 4.24
CA VAL A 137 -11.03 -3.38 3.83
C VAL A 137 -11.04 -3.51 2.31
N ARG A 138 -10.22 -4.37 1.76
CA ARG A 138 -10.26 -4.69 0.34
C ARG A 138 -10.45 -6.19 0.13
N GLY A 139 -11.49 -6.56 -0.64
CA GLY A 139 -11.70 -7.91 -1.17
C GLY A 139 -10.96 -8.12 -2.50
N GLY A 140 -10.85 -9.37 -2.95
CA GLY A 140 -10.37 -9.78 -4.26
C GLY A 140 -8.93 -10.28 -4.31
N LEU A 141 -8.29 -10.14 -5.49
CA LEU A 141 -6.97 -10.70 -5.78
C LEU A 141 -5.80 -9.72 -5.55
N HIS A 142 -6.06 -8.48 -5.13
CA HIS A 142 -5.06 -7.48 -4.73
C HIS A 142 -3.96 -7.19 -5.76
N CYS A 143 -4.26 -7.31 -7.06
CA CYS A 143 -3.30 -7.21 -8.18
C CYS A 143 -2.18 -8.27 -8.11
N ALA A 144 -2.43 -9.42 -7.48
CA ALA A 144 -1.45 -10.47 -7.24
C ALA A 144 -1.99 -11.86 -7.65
N PRO A 145 -2.41 -12.07 -8.92
CA PRO A 145 -3.06 -13.32 -9.35
C PRO A 145 -2.18 -14.56 -9.13
N LEU A 146 -0.88 -14.44 -9.33
CA LEU A 146 0.05 -15.56 -9.12
C LEU A 146 0.18 -15.96 -7.63
N ALA A 147 0.12 -15.00 -6.71
CA ALA A 147 0.08 -15.31 -5.28
C ALA A 147 -1.21 -16.08 -4.92
N HIS A 148 -2.36 -15.63 -5.44
CA HIS A 148 -3.61 -16.32 -5.23
C HIS A 148 -3.65 -17.71 -5.87
N GLN A 149 -2.96 -17.89 -7.00
CA GLN A 149 -2.77 -19.21 -7.62
C GLN A 149 -1.98 -20.15 -6.69
N THR A 150 -0.88 -19.67 -6.13
CA THR A 150 -0.05 -20.44 -5.20
C THR A 150 -0.80 -20.79 -3.90
N LEU A 151 -1.66 -19.89 -3.42
CA LEU A 151 -2.45 -20.07 -2.20
C LEU A 151 -3.79 -20.79 -2.44
N ALA A 152 -4.12 -21.15 -3.69
CA ALA A 152 -5.41 -21.72 -4.08
C ALA A 152 -6.63 -20.88 -3.61
N THR A 153 -6.54 -19.56 -3.76
CA THR A 153 -7.56 -18.59 -3.36
C THR A 153 -8.09 -17.75 -4.53
N GLN A 154 -7.90 -18.21 -5.76
CA GLN A 154 -8.28 -17.47 -6.97
C GLN A 154 -9.79 -17.27 -7.07
N ASP A 155 -10.58 -18.31 -6.74
CA ASP A 155 -12.02 -18.30 -6.90
C ASP A 155 -12.74 -17.50 -5.81
N THR A 156 -12.17 -17.44 -4.61
CA THR A 156 -12.78 -16.75 -3.46
C THR A 156 -12.19 -15.37 -3.22
N GLY A 157 -10.97 -15.11 -3.68
CA GLY A 157 -10.18 -13.98 -3.25
C GLY A 157 -9.82 -14.05 -1.76
N LEU A 158 -9.24 -12.99 -1.24
CA LEU A 158 -8.99 -12.78 0.18
C LEU A 158 -9.46 -11.39 0.59
N VAL A 159 -9.82 -11.23 1.85
CA VAL A 159 -10.00 -9.91 2.46
C VAL A 159 -8.65 -9.45 2.99
N ARG A 160 -8.23 -8.25 2.59
CA ARG A 160 -7.01 -7.62 3.08
C ARG A 160 -7.33 -6.42 3.97
N LEU A 161 -6.83 -6.47 5.18
CA LEU A 161 -6.80 -5.37 6.11
C LEU A 161 -5.35 -4.88 6.21
N SER A 162 -5.12 -3.60 5.94
CA SER A 162 -3.81 -2.97 6.03
C SER A 162 -3.86 -1.92 7.13
N CYS A 163 -2.98 -2.01 8.10
CA CYS A 163 -2.81 -0.94 9.08
C CYS A 163 -1.75 0.06 8.59
N GLY A 164 -1.81 1.25 9.09
CA GLY A 164 -0.85 2.31 8.84
C GLY A 164 -0.56 3.11 10.11
N ALA A 165 0.26 4.15 9.97
CA ALA A 165 0.78 4.97 11.07
C ALA A 165 -0.28 5.52 12.04
N PHE A 166 -1.52 5.68 11.59
CA PHE A 166 -2.62 6.29 12.36
C PHE A 166 -3.59 5.29 12.98
N ASN A 167 -3.45 3.99 12.70
CA ASN A 167 -4.34 2.97 13.24
C ASN A 167 -4.00 2.64 14.70
N THR A 168 -5.03 2.24 15.44
CA THR A 168 -4.94 1.95 16.87
C THR A 168 -5.37 0.51 17.21
N LYS A 169 -4.85 -0.04 18.30
CA LYS A 169 -5.28 -1.36 18.82
C LYS A 169 -6.78 -1.44 19.14
N ALA A 170 -7.42 -0.30 19.44
CA ALA A 170 -8.87 -0.24 19.67
C ALA A 170 -9.64 -0.56 18.38
N GLN A 171 -9.15 -0.08 17.24
CA GLN A 171 -9.73 -0.40 15.92
C GLN A 171 -9.59 -1.89 15.59
N ALA A 172 -8.43 -2.50 15.88
CA ALA A 172 -8.26 -3.96 15.71
C ALA A 172 -9.31 -4.75 16.51
N ARG A 173 -9.55 -4.38 17.78
CA ARG A 173 -10.59 -5.00 18.61
C ARG A 173 -12.00 -4.75 18.09
N ALA A 174 -12.26 -3.56 17.51
CA ALA A 174 -13.55 -3.25 16.92
C ALA A 174 -13.85 -4.14 15.71
N VAL A 175 -12.87 -4.30 14.79
CA VAL A 175 -12.99 -5.21 13.64
C VAL A 175 -13.30 -6.64 14.08
N ALA A 176 -12.54 -7.18 15.04
CA ALA A 176 -12.74 -8.53 15.53
C ALA A 176 -14.12 -8.72 16.19
N ARG A 177 -14.60 -7.72 16.93
CA ARG A 177 -15.95 -7.77 17.52
C ARG A 177 -17.04 -7.83 16.46
N VAL A 178 -16.93 -7.00 15.41
CA VAL A 178 -17.88 -6.99 14.30
C VAL A 178 -17.89 -8.34 13.58
N LEU A 179 -16.72 -8.85 13.21
CA LEU A 179 -16.61 -10.15 12.56
C LEU A 179 -17.18 -11.28 13.43
N LYS A 180 -16.85 -11.30 14.72
CA LYS A 180 -17.39 -12.30 15.65
C LYS A 180 -18.91 -12.24 15.72
N ALA A 181 -19.48 -11.04 15.86
CA ALA A 181 -20.94 -10.88 15.95
C ALA A 181 -21.69 -11.22 14.65
N GLN A 182 -21.01 -11.18 13.51
CA GLN A 182 -21.60 -11.52 12.21
C GLN A 182 -21.45 -12.99 11.84
N LEU A 183 -20.51 -13.71 12.45
CA LEU A 183 -20.12 -15.06 12.08
C LEU A 183 -20.46 -16.12 13.16
N THR A 184 -20.88 -15.69 14.34
CA THR A 184 -21.37 -16.53 15.44
C THR A 184 -22.84 -16.25 15.75
#